data_bb6d5e9d78f12e5242deabc46d9eee3b
#
_entry.id   bb6d5e9d78f12e5242deabc46d9eee3b
#
_cell.length_a   1.000
_cell.length_b   1.000
_cell.length_c   1.000
_cell.angle_alpha   90.00
_cell.angle_beta   90.00
_cell.angle_gamma   90.00
#
_symmetry.space_group_name_H-M   'P 1'
#
loop_
_entity.id
_entity.type
_entity.pdbx_description
1 polymer ?
#
loop_
_entity_poly.entity_id
_entity_poly.type
_entity_poly.pdbx_seq_one_letter_code
_entity_poly.pdbx_strand_id
1 'polypeptide(L)'
;MVFDRSGRIVSVAQKEHEQIFPKPGWVEHDPAEIWRRVGEVIQEAMEAKGLKPSDLSGIGITNQRETTVVWNKKNGKAVYNEIFWQDTRVADTVVEFTANGGQDRYRAKTGLPLATYFSGLKIRWILNNVAGARAAAEAGDLLFGNIDAFLVWNLTGGVNGGVHVTDVTNASRTQLMDLKTLDWDKDILAEFDIPASVLPKIVSSSEVYGKAVLGPIKDVAIAGILGDQQAALFGQACFKPGEAKNTYGTGCFMLMNTGTKIVPSKCGLLTTLGYKIGKAPAVYALEGSIAVTGSLVQWLRDNLNMIEKSSDIEPLARTVNDNGGVYFVPAFSGLYAPYWKDSARGVIAGLTRYVNKGHIARAVLEATAFQVREVLDAMEKDSGIELANLRTDGGMVQNHLLMQFQSNILNKPVVRPVVQETTALGAAYAAGLATGFLKDTDELVANWAEDHRWNPSMEEEKRASLYHFWKKAVTRSFDWVE
;
A
#
# COMPACT_ATOMS: atom_id res chain seq x y z
N MET A 1 4.51 -13.61 11.17
CA MET A 1 5.98 -13.60 11.30
C MET A 1 6.36 -13.21 12.73
N VAL A 2 7.45 -13.81 13.26
CA VAL A 2 8.05 -13.44 14.54
C VAL A 2 9.44 -12.87 14.27
N PHE A 3 9.75 -11.73 14.88
CA PHE A 3 11.04 -11.04 14.74
C PHE A 3 11.75 -10.94 16.10
N ASP A 4 13.06 -11.00 16.08
CA ASP A 4 13.87 -10.69 17.26
C ASP A 4 14.11 -9.16 17.37
N ARG A 5 14.77 -8.74 18.46
CA ARG A 5 15.08 -7.33 18.72
C ARG A 5 15.89 -6.65 17.61
N SER A 6 16.70 -7.40 16.88
CA SER A 6 17.50 -6.89 15.77
C SER A 6 16.73 -6.85 14.43
N GLY A 7 15.44 -7.20 14.42
CA GLY A 7 14.60 -7.25 13.23
C GLY A 7 14.78 -8.50 12.38
N ARG A 8 15.52 -9.52 12.84
CA ARG A 8 15.68 -10.78 12.10
C ARG A 8 14.46 -11.66 12.28
N ILE A 9 14.09 -12.35 11.19
CA ILE A 9 12.97 -13.29 11.18
C ILE A 9 13.32 -14.53 12.01
N VAL A 10 12.52 -14.81 13.03
CA VAL A 10 12.62 -16.01 13.89
C VAL A 10 11.74 -17.13 13.34
N SER A 11 10.51 -16.81 12.97
CA SER A 11 9.56 -17.77 12.39
C SER A 11 8.60 -17.13 11.43
N VAL A 12 8.08 -17.92 10.47
CA VAL A 12 7.12 -17.49 9.45
C VAL A 12 6.07 -18.58 9.28
N ALA A 13 4.82 -18.17 9.20
CA ALA A 13 3.74 -18.99 8.68
C ALA A 13 2.88 -18.16 7.73
N GLN A 14 2.37 -18.77 6.67
CA GLN A 14 1.67 -18.08 5.61
C GLN A 14 0.55 -18.98 5.05
N LYS A 15 -0.60 -18.40 4.79
CA LYS A 15 -1.73 -19.05 4.11
C LYS A 15 -2.44 -18.09 3.18
N GLU A 16 -2.87 -18.61 2.06
CA GLU A 16 -3.73 -17.90 1.13
C GLU A 16 -5.20 -17.96 1.60
N HIS A 17 -6.01 -17.03 1.12
CA HIS A 17 -7.46 -17.03 1.25
C HIS A 17 -8.11 -16.84 -0.13
N GLU A 18 -9.37 -17.20 -0.24
CA GLU A 18 -10.10 -17.16 -1.50
C GLU A 18 -10.30 -15.70 -1.98
N GLN A 19 -10.10 -15.51 -3.30
CA GLN A 19 -10.46 -14.28 -4.01
C GLN A 19 -11.82 -14.51 -4.69
N ILE A 20 -12.82 -13.69 -4.37
CA ILE A 20 -14.19 -13.85 -4.86
C ILE A 20 -14.49 -12.76 -5.89
N PHE A 21 -14.94 -13.16 -7.08
CA PHE A 21 -15.23 -12.25 -8.20
C PHE A 21 -16.72 -12.36 -8.63
N PRO A 22 -17.68 -11.74 -7.90
CA PRO A 22 -19.11 -11.94 -8.16
C PRO A 22 -19.60 -11.38 -9.50
N LYS A 23 -18.95 -10.29 -9.97
CA LYS A 23 -19.27 -9.58 -11.22
C LYS A 23 -18.00 -8.94 -11.78
N PRO A 24 -17.97 -8.54 -13.06
CA PRO A 24 -16.87 -7.76 -13.62
C PRO A 24 -16.57 -6.51 -12.78
N GLY A 25 -15.32 -6.34 -12.37
CA GLY A 25 -14.86 -5.24 -11.53
C GLY A 25 -15.17 -5.35 -10.02
N TRP A 26 -15.88 -6.39 -9.59
CA TRP A 26 -16.15 -6.68 -8.19
C TRP A 26 -15.12 -7.66 -7.64
N VAL A 27 -14.56 -7.33 -6.48
CA VAL A 27 -13.57 -8.17 -5.78
C VAL A 27 -13.91 -8.20 -4.31
N GLU A 28 -14.07 -9.40 -3.77
CA GLU A 28 -14.48 -9.63 -2.39
C GLU A 28 -13.63 -10.72 -1.73
N HIS A 29 -13.57 -10.69 -0.39
CA HIS A 29 -13.03 -11.77 0.43
C HIS A 29 -14.01 -12.11 1.55
N ASP A 30 -13.93 -13.33 2.08
CA ASP A 30 -14.68 -13.73 3.27
C ASP A 30 -13.93 -13.34 4.55
N PRO A 31 -14.44 -12.37 5.36
CA PRO A 31 -13.79 -11.97 6.61
C PRO A 31 -13.67 -13.12 7.62
N ALA A 32 -14.59 -14.08 7.59
CA ALA A 32 -14.54 -15.23 8.49
C ALA A 32 -13.41 -16.20 8.09
N GLU A 33 -13.16 -16.38 6.81
CA GLU A 33 -11.99 -17.13 6.35
C GLU A 33 -10.70 -16.43 6.77
N ILE A 34 -10.58 -15.12 6.55
CA ILE A 34 -9.38 -14.35 6.95
C ILE A 34 -9.12 -14.52 8.45
N TRP A 35 -10.15 -14.36 9.28
CA TRP A 35 -10.00 -14.55 10.73
C TRP A 35 -9.53 -15.96 11.09
N ARG A 36 -10.10 -16.99 10.47
CA ARG A 36 -9.67 -18.39 10.67
C ARG A 36 -8.20 -18.58 10.25
N ARG A 37 -7.80 -18.06 9.07
CA ARG A 37 -6.41 -18.13 8.58
C ARG A 37 -5.43 -17.42 9.51
N VAL A 38 -5.81 -16.28 10.08
CA VAL A 38 -5.00 -15.57 11.08
C VAL A 38 -4.75 -16.46 12.30
N GLY A 39 -5.78 -17.13 12.82
CA GLY A 39 -5.61 -18.06 13.93
C GLY A 39 -4.67 -19.23 13.61
N GLU A 40 -4.81 -19.82 12.41
CA GLU A 40 -3.97 -20.92 11.93
C GLU A 40 -2.50 -20.51 11.79
N VAL A 41 -2.19 -19.36 11.15
CA VAL A 41 -0.80 -18.92 10.96
C VAL A 41 -0.14 -18.45 12.27
N ILE A 42 -0.92 -17.91 13.21
CA ILE A 42 -0.41 -17.61 14.56
C ILE A 42 0.02 -18.91 15.24
N GLN A 43 -0.84 -19.93 15.24
CA GLN A 43 -0.53 -21.23 15.84
C GLN A 43 0.75 -21.83 15.22
N GLU A 44 0.79 -21.92 13.88
CA GLU A 44 1.93 -22.49 13.15
C GLU A 44 3.24 -21.71 13.40
N ALA A 45 3.20 -20.38 13.40
CA ALA A 45 4.39 -19.57 13.65
C ALA A 45 4.95 -19.76 15.08
N MET A 46 4.07 -19.90 16.06
CA MET A 46 4.46 -20.17 17.46
C MET A 46 5.05 -21.57 17.61
N GLU A 47 4.36 -22.57 17.06
CA GLU A 47 4.79 -23.99 17.14
C GLU A 47 6.11 -24.24 16.41
N ALA A 48 6.37 -23.60 15.28
CA ALA A 48 7.59 -23.77 14.48
C ALA A 48 8.89 -23.56 15.27
N LYS A 49 8.83 -22.81 16.37
CA LYS A 49 9.98 -22.54 17.26
C LYS A 49 9.69 -22.86 18.73
N GLY A 50 8.56 -23.48 19.03
CA GLY A 50 8.17 -23.79 20.41
C GLY A 50 7.97 -22.56 21.29
N LEU A 51 7.55 -21.42 20.70
CA LEU A 51 7.38 -20.17 21.40
C LEU A 51 6.13 -20.22 22.30
N LYS A 52 6.21 -19.48 23.42
CA LYS A 52 5.11 -19.28 24.38
C LYS A 52 4.69 -17.80 24.34
N PRO A 53 3.47 -17.46 24.80
CA PRO A 53 3.05 -16.05 24.89
C PRO A 53 4.04 -15.17 25.66
N SER A 54 4.69 -15.71 26.69
CA SER A 54 5.71 -15.01 27.49
C SER A 54 6.99 -14.65 26.75
N ASP A 55 7.25 -15.27 25.60
CA ASP A 55 8.40 -14.98 24.77
C ASP A 55 8.15 -13.79 23.81
N LEU A 56 6.89 -13.32 23.72
CA LEU A 56 6.48 -12.22 22.88
C LEU A 56 6.33 -10.93 23.69
N SER A 57 6.95 -9.85 23.24
CA SER A 57 6.83 -8.53 23.86
C SER A 57 5.60 -7.75 23.36
N GLY A 58 5.10 -8.04 22.18
CA GLY A 58 3.93 -7.38 21.58
C GLY A 58 3.59 -7.92 20.19
N ILE A 59 2.42 -7.53 19.71
CA ILE A 59 1.87 -7.89 18.42
C ILE A 59 1.68 -6.63 17.61
N GLY A 60 2.21 -6.61 16.38
CA GLY A 60 1.93 -5.63 15.36
C GLY A 60 1.02 -6.19 14.28
N ILE A 61 0.13 -5.37 13.78
CA ILE A 61 -0.81 -5.69 12.70
C ILE A 61 -0.53 -4.76 11.53
N THR A 62 -0.44 -5.34 10.35
CA THR A 62 -0.44 -4.60 9.09
C THR A 62 -1.43 -5.27 8.14
N ASN A 63 -2.03 -4.48 7.27
CA ASN A 63 -3.12 -4.90 6.41
C ASN A 63 -3.09 -4.17 5.08
N GLN A 64 -3.70 -4.78 4.07
CA GLN A 64 -4.09 -4.07 2.86
C GLN A 64 -5.09 -2.97 3.25
N ARG A 65 -4.75 -1.72 2.90
CA ARG A 65 -5.57 -0.54 3.24
C ARG A 65 -6.88 -0.54 2.44
N GLU A 66 -7.79 0.34 2.78
CA GLU A 66 -9.06 0.65 2.09
C GLU A 66 -10.06 -0.51 1.98
N THR A 67 -9.63 -1.77 2.08
CA THR A 67 -10.53 -2.94 2.09
C THR A 67 -11.51 -2.85 3.24
N THR A 68 -12.81 -2.92 2.92
CA THR A 68 -13.89 -2.47 3.79
C THR A 68 -14.70 -3.66 4.30
N VAL A 69 -14.77 -3.82 5.62
CA VAL A 69 -15.64 -4.80 6.26
C VAL A 69 -16.63 -4.11 7.20
N VAL A 70 -17.88 -4.58 7.23
CA VAL A 70 -18.92 -4.15 8.16
C VAL A 70 -19.47 -5.38 8.86
N TRP A 71 -19.50 -5.37 10.20
CA TRP A 71 -19.96 -6.52 10.99
C TRP A 71 -20.88 -6.10 12.12
N ASN A 72 -21.69 -7.06 12.58
CA ASN A 72 -22.60 -6.85 13.69
C ASN A 72 -21.86 -7.08 15.02
N LYS A 73 -21.83 -6.06 15.91
CA LYS A 73 -21.13 -6.12 17.19
C LYS A 73 -21.71 -7.11 18.20
N LYS A 74 -22.99 -7.52 18.02
CA LYS A 74 -23.67 -8.43 18.95
C LYS A 74 -23.35 -9.92 18.69
N ASN A 75 -23.08 -10.26 17.41
CA ASN A 75 -22.83 -11.66 17.03
C ASN A 75 -21.50 -11.88 16.33
N GLY A 76 -20.74 -10.81 16.01
CA GLY A 76 -19.43 -10.86 15.37
C GLY A 76 -19.45 -11.19 13.87
N LYS A 77 -20.62 -11.37 13.26
CA LYS A 77 -20.73 -11.75 11.87
C LYS A 77 -20.67 -10.53 10.95
N ALA A 78 -19.87 -10.61 9.90
CA ALA A 78 -19.92 -9.64 8.83
C ALA A 78 -21.31 -9.68 8.15
N VAL A 79 -21.84 -8.50 7.80
CA VAL A 79 -23.14 -8.39 7.13
C VAL A 79 -23.03 -8.63 5.61
N TYR A 80 -21.82 -8.54 5.10
CA TYR A 80 -21.45 -8.78 3.72
C TYR A 80 -19.97 -9.21 3.66
N ASN A 81 -19.51 -9.80 2.54
CA ASN A 81 -18.09 -9.99 2.31
C ASN A 81 -17.35 -8.66 2.38
N GLU A 82 -16.08 -8.67 2.72
CA GLU A 82 -15.29 -7.44 2.62
C GLU A 82 -15.13 -7.01 1.16
N ILE A 83 -15.28 -5.71 0.93
CA ILE A 83 -15.08 -5.13 -0.40
C ILE A 83 -13.62 -4.72 -0.53
N PHE A 84 -12.91 -5.40 -1.43
CA PHE A 84 -11.47 -5.22 -1.64
C PHE A 84 -11.12 -3.83 -2.21
N TRP A 85 -9.91 -3.36 -1.98
CA TRP A 85 -9.49 -2.03 -2.41
C TRP A 85 -9.57 -1.81 -3.93
N GLN A 86 -9.35 -2.84 -4.75
CA GLN A 86 -9.43 -2.77 -6.22
C GLN A 86 -10.86 -2.84 -6.77
N ASP A 87 -11.86 -3.09 -5.92
CA ASP A 87 -13.26 -3.20 -6.33
C ASP A 87 -13.79 -1.87 -6.88
N THR A 88 -14.50 -1.94 -8.00
CA THR A 88 -14.99 -0.76 -8.72
C THR A 88 -16.51 -0.57 -8.66
N ARG A 89 -17.24 -1.35 -7.83
CA ARG A 89 -18.71 -1.30 -7.75
C ARG A 89 -19.30 0.05 -7.41
N VAL A 90 -18.53 0.95 -6.82
CA VAL A 90 -18.95 2.31 -6.46
C VAL A 90 -18.63 3.36 -7.53
N ALA A 91 -18.26 2.95 -8.75
CA ALA A 91 -17.86 3.86 -9.82
C ALA A 91 -18.95 4.89 -10.15
N ASP A 92 -20.21 4.46 -10.28
CA ASP A 92 -21.34 5.37 -10.55
C ASP A 92 -21.53 6.39 -9.42
N THR A 93 -21.33 5.98 -8.16
CA THR A 93 -21.38 6.88 -7.01
C THR A 93 -20.22 7.88 -7.05
N VAL A 94 -19.02 7.47 -7.47
CA VAL A 94 -17.89 8.40 -7.67
C VAL A 94 -18.22 9.45 -8.71
N VAL A 95 -18.83 9.06 -9.85
CA VAL A 95 -19.27 10.00 -10.90
C VAL A 95 -20.31 10.99 -10.34
N GLU A 96 -21.32 10.50 -9.61
CA GLU A 96 -22.35 11.33 -8.97
C GLU A 96 -21.71 12.39 -8.03
N PHE A 97 -20.84 11.99 -7.13
CA PHE A 97 -20.19 12.90 -6.19
C PHE A 97 -19.20 13.86 -6.87
N THR A 98 -18.54 13.41 -7.94
CA THR A 98 -17.62 14.26 -8.73
C THR A 98 -18.38 15.36 -9.48
N ALA A 99 -19.59 15.11 -9.94
CA ALA A 99 -20.42 16.11 -10.64
C ALA A 99 -20.68 17.36 -9.77
N ASN A 100 -20.66 17.22 -8.45
CA ASN A 100 -20.88 18.32 -7.51
C ASN A 100 -19.55 18.72 -6.82
N GLY A 101 -18.75 19.56 -7.44
CA GLY A 101 -17.52 20.13 -6.87
C GLY A 101 -16.21 19.49 -7.34
N GLY A 102 -16.26 18.55 -8.29
CA GLY A 102 -15.10 17.94 -8.92
C GLY A 102 -14.50 16.79 -8.13
N GLN A 103 -13.56 16.08 -8.76
CA GLN A 103 -12.87 14.93 -8.17
C GLN A 103 -12.09 15.29 -6.91
N ASP A 104 -11.58 16.50 -6.81
CA ASP A 104 -10.73 16.96 -5.71
C ASP A 104 -11.49 17.67 -4.57
N ARG A 105 -12.82 17.64 -4.56
CA ARG A 105 -13.65 18.39 -3.59
C ARG A 105 -13.32 18.11 -2.12
N TYR A 106 -12.86 16.91 -1.79
CA TYR A 106 -12.47 16.53 -0.42
C TYR A 106 -10.96 16.56 -0.18
N ARG A 107 -10.15 16.78 -1.23
CA ARG A 107 -8.68 16.69 -1.14
C ARG A 107 -8.08 17.64 -0.10
N ALA A 108 -8.63 18.83 0.08
CA ALA A 108 -8.12 19.79 1.06
C ALA A 108 -8.23 19.30 2.52
N LYS A 109 -9.21 18.43 2.82
CA LYS A 109 -9.42 17.81 4.13
C LYS A 109 -8.72 16.45 4.23
N THR A 110 -8.94 15.59 3.25
CA THR A 110 -8.55 14.17 3.31
C THR A 110 -7.21 13.85 2.64
N GLY A 111 -6.67 14.75 1.80
CA GLY A 111 -5.49 14.51 0.97
C GLY A 111 -5.76 13.63 -0.26
N LEU A 112 -7.01 13.21 -0.50
CA LEU A 112 -7.40 12.20 -1.47
C LEU A 112 -8.39 12.75 -2.49
N PRO A 113 -8.30 12.36 -3.79
CA PRO A 113 -9.35 12.58 -4.77
C PRO A 113 -10.54 11.63 -4.52
N LEU A 114 -11.70 11.93 -5.08
CA LEU A 114 -12.79 10.94 -5.18
C LEU A 114 -12.36 9.80 -6.10
N ALA A 115 -12.41 8.57 -5.60
CA ALA A 115 -12.11 7.36 -6.36
C ALA A 115 -12.79 6.13 -5.73
N THR A 116 -12.95 5.09 -6.52
CA THR A 116 -13.45 3.78 -6.06
C THR A 116 -12.52 3.11 -5.04
N TYR A 117 -11.29 3.56 -4.99
CA TYR A 117 -10.19 3.02 -4.19
C TYR A 117 -10.47 3.10 -2.68
N PHE A 118 -11.02 4.21 -2.19
CA PHE A 118 -11.13 4.50 -0.75
C PHE A 118 -12.38 3.91 -0.10
N SER A 119 -12.32 3.71 1.23
CA SER A 119 -13.34 2.94 1.97
C SER A 119 -14.71 3.63 2.06
N GLY A 120 -14.77 4.97 2.11
CA GLY A 120 -15.99 5.71 2.47
C GLY A 120 -17.20 5.35 1.61
N LEU A 121 -17.05 5.36 0.27
CA LEU A 121 -18.15 5.01 -0.63
C LEU A 121 -18.49 3.51 -0.62
N LYS A 122 -17.54 2.63 -0.26
CA LYS A 122 -17.81 1.19 -0.07
C LYS A 122 -18.66 0.95 1.19
N ILE A 123 -18.41 1.70 2.29
CA ILE A 123 -19.27 1.66 3.47
C ILE A 123 -20.69 2.08 3.09
N ARG A 124 -20.85 3.24 2.43
CA ARG A 124 -22.14 3.72 1.93
C ARG A 124 -22.86 2.65 1.12
N TRP A 125 -22.12 1.98 0.21
CA TRP A 125 -22.68 0.94 -0.63
C TRP A 125 -23.22 -0.23 0.20
N ILE A 126 -22.46 -0.74 1.18
CA ILE A 126 -22.90 -1.83 2.06
C ILE A 126 -24.17 -1.41 2.81
N LEU A 127 -24.19 -0.24 3.41
CA LEU A 127 -25.34 0.24 4.18
C LEU A 127 -26.62 0.39 3.34
N ASN A 128 -26.48 0.72 2.06
CA ASN A 128 -27.61 0.95 1.17
C ASN A 128 -28.07 -0.29 0.38
N ASN A 129 -27.19 -1.28 0.18
CA ASN A 129 -27.48 -2.42 -0.69
C ASN A 129 -27.63 -3.75 0.05
N VAL A 130 -27.20 -3.83 1.31
CA VAL A 130 -27.37 -5.04 2.12
C VAL A 130 -28.63 -4.90 2.96
N ALA A 131 -29.55 -5.87 2.84
CA ALA A 131 -30.83 -5.84 3.53
C ALA A 131 -30.67 -5.70 5.05
N GLY A 132 -31.32 -4.69 5.63
CA GLY A 132 -31.29 -4.40 7.07
C GLY A 132 -30.02 -3.71 7.57
N ALA A 133 -28.98 -3.54 6.77
CA ALA A 133 -27.72 -2.94 7.20
C ALA A 133 -27.88 -1.47 7.61
N ARG A 134 -28.65 -0.68 6.86
CA ARG A 134 -28.94 0.73 7.19
C ARG A 134 -29.58 0.87 8.56
N ALA A 135 -30.67 0.18 8.78
CA ALA A 135 -31.40 0.22 10.07
C ALA A 135 -30.53 -0.27 11.24
N ALA A 136 -29.72 -1.29 11.04
CA ALA A 136 -28.82 -1.81 12.06
C ALA A 136 -27.67 -0.82 12.37
N ALA A 137 -27.17 -0.09 11.36
CA ALA A 137 -26.16 0.95 11.56
C ALA A 137 -26.73 2.14 12.36
N GLU A 138 -27.92 2.59 12.02
CA GLU A 138 -28.63 3.68 12.73
C GLU A 138 -28.97 3.29 14.18
N ALA A 139 -29.30 2.02 14.42
CA ALA A 139 -29.46 1.46 15.77
C ALA A 139 -28.14 1.33 16.54
N GLY A 140 -26.98 1.59 15.89
CA GLY A 140 -25.66 1.43 16.48
C GLY A 140 -25.24 -0.02 16.70
N ASP A 141 -25.78 -0.96 15.94
CA ASP A 141 -25.49 -2.40 16.05
C ASP A 141 -24.36 -2.85 15.13
N LEU A 142 -23.96 -2.02 14.17
CA LEU A 142 -22.87 -2.33 13.24
C LEU A 142 -21.59 -1.60 13.58
N LEU A 143 -20.47 -2.24 13.26
CA LEU A 143 -19.13 -1.70 13.27
C LEU A 143 -18.53 -1.78 11.86
N PHE A 144 -17.76 -0.76 11.51
CA PHE A 144 -16.94 -0.73 10.32
C PHE A 144 -15.47 -0.82 10.68
N GLY A 145 -14.67 -1.41 9.82
CA GLY A 145 -13.21 -1.33 9.85
C GLY A 145 -12.60 -1.66 8.50
N ASN A 146 -11.36 -1.24 8.32
CA ASN A 146 -10.48 -1.99 7.46
C ASN A 146 -10.04 -3.25 8.22
N ILE A 147 -9.23 -4.10 7.64
CA ILE A 147 -8.89 -5.40 8.23
C ILE A 147 -8.18 -5.25 9.58
N ASP A 148 -7.40 -4.18 9.79
CA ASP A 148 -6.78 -3.87 11.08
C ASP A 148 -7.81 -3.83 12.23
N ALA A 149 -8.86 -3.02 12.07
CA ALA A 149 -9.88 -2.85 13.09
C ALA A 149 -10.68 -4.14 13.34
N PHE A 150 -10.98 -4.90 12.27
CA PHE A 150 -11.64 -6.20 12.39
C PHE A 150 -10.77 -7.22 13.15
N LEU A 151 -9.46 -7.27 12.85
CA LEU A 151 -8.53 -8.17 13.54
C LEU A 151 -8.31 -7.76 14.99
N VAL A 152 -8.10 -6.47 15.28
CA VAL A 152 -7.95 -5.99 16.67
C VAL A 152 -9.19 -6.32 17.49
N TRP A 153 -10.39 -6.04 16.94
CA TRP A 153 -11.64 -6.33 17.63
C TRP A 153 -11.77 -7.82 17.98
N ASN A 154 -11.49 -8.71 17.01
CA ASN A 154 -11.55 -10.16 17.26
C ASN A 154 -10.46 -10.64 18.23
N LEU A 155 -9.22 -10.18 18.04
CA LEU A 155 -8.09 -10.56 18.89
C LEU A 155 -8.24 -10.11 20.34
N THR A 156 -8.97 -9.03 20.60
CA THR A 156 -9.18 -8.48 21.95
C THR A 156 -10.46 -8.96 22.64
N GLY A 157 -11.24 -9.85 21.99
CA GLY A 157 -12.41 -10.47 22.61
C GLY A 157 -13.69 -10.46 21.79
N GLY A 158 -13.73 -9.75 20.66
CA GLY A 158 -14.90 -9.74 19.78
C GLY A 158 -16.15 -9.29 20.49
N VAL A 159 -17.21 -10.10 20.43
CA VAL A 159 -18.50 -9.84 21.12
C VAL A 159 -18.38 -9.74 22.65
N ASN A 160 -17.30 -10.21 23.23
CA ASN A 160 -17.02 -10.21 24.66
C ASN A 160 -16.13 -9.02 25.08
N GLY A 161 -16.30 -7.85 24.48
CA GLY A 161 -15.59 -6.63 24.84
C GLY A 161 -14.39 -6.30 23.94
N GLY A 162 -14.44 -6.74 22.70
CA GLY A 162 -13.40 -6.42 21.70
C GLY A 162 -13.20 -4.92 21.50
N VAL A 163 -11.95 -4.50 21.36
CA VAL A 163 -11.55 -3.10 21.18
C VAL A 163 -11.75 -2.69 19.72
N HIS A 164 -12.54 -1.66 19.46
CA HIS A 164 -12.86 -1.15 18.13
C HIS A 164 -12.03 0.11 17.83
N VAL A 165 -10.88 -0.07 17.24
CA VAL A 165 -9.92 1.00 16.91
C VAL A 165 -9.33 0.79 15.51
N THR A 166 -8.86 1.87 14.89
CA THR A 166 -8.01 1.89 13.70
C THR A 166 -6.92 2.92 13.92
N ASP A 167 -5.77 2.76 13.26
CA ASP A 167 -4.73 3.76 13.38
C ASP A 167 -4.89 4.90 12.37
N VAL A 168 -4.13 5.99 12.60
CA VAL A 168 -4.16 7.16 11.72
C VAL A 168 -3.80 6.84 10.25
N THR A 169 -2.98 5.80 10.00
CA THR A 169 -2.57 5.46 8.64
C THR A 169 -3.69 4.80 7.86
N ASN A 170 -4.41 3.86 8.47
CA ASN A 170 -5.61 3.25 7.89
C ASN A 170 -6.77 4.26 7.79
N ALA A 171 -7.02 5.04 8.85
CA ALA A 171 -8.05 6.08 8.84
C ALA A 171 -7.87 7.10 7.71
N SER A 172 -6.62 7.51 7.43
CA SER A 172 -6.30 8.43 6.32
C SER A 172 -6.64 7.89 4.94
N ARG A 173 -6.91 6.58 4.80
CA ARG A 173 -7.24 5.93 3.53
C ARG A 173 -8.74 5.71 3.34
N THR A 174 -9.54 6.15 4.28
CA THR A 174 -11.01 5.98 4.21
C THR A 174 -11.72 7.06 3.39
N GLN A 175 -11.09 8.20 3.15
CA GLN A 175 -11.68 9.45 2.65
C GLN A 175 -12.67 10.11 3.65
N LEU A 176 -12.64 9.67 4.91
CA LEU A 176 -13.55 10.18 5.97
C LEU A 176 -12.81 10.96 7.06
N MET A 177 -11.47 10.85 7.13
CA MET A 177 -10.66 11.51 8.15
C MET A 177 -10.11 12.85 7.65
N ASP A 178 -10.22 13.90 8.47
CA ASP A 178 -9.51 15.17 8.24
C ASP A 178 -8.04 15.04 8.69
N LEU A 179 -7.11 15.34 7.79
CA LEU A 179 -5.66 15.25 8.03
C LEU A 179 -5.14 16.21 9.10
N LYS A 180 -5.84 17.31 9.39
CA LYS A 180 -5.42 18.32 10.37
C LYS A 180 -5.86 17.95 11.78
N THR A 181 -7.11 17.49 11.91
CA THR A 181 -7.68 17.12 13.20
C THR A 181 -7.34 15.70 13.62
N LEU A 182 -6.99 14.83 12.64
CA LEU A 182 -6.79 13.38 12.81
C LEU A 182 -8.04 12.70 13.39
N ASP A 183 -9.22 13.19 13.02
CA ASP A 183 -10.51 12.67 13.44
C ASP A 183 -11.47 12.61 12.23
N TRP A 184 -12.58 11.90 12.40
CA TRP A 184 -13.60 11.75 11.39
C TRP A 184 -14.26 13.10 11.06
N ASP A 185 -14.30 13.44 9.76
CA ASP A 185 -14.92 14.69 9.30
C ASP A 185 -16.45 14.56 9.24
N LYS A 186 -17.13 15.33 10.08
CA LYS A 186 -18.59 15.27 10.23
C LYS A 186 -19.36 15.68 8.95
N ASP A 187 -18.82 16.61 8.16
CA ASP A 187 -19.46 17.06 6.93
C ASP A 187 -19.39 15.97 5.87
N ILE A 188 -18.23 15.31 5.72
CA ILE A 188 -18.06 14.20 4.79
C ILE A 188 -18.91 13.00 5.21
N LEU A 189 -18.99 12.70 6.51
CA LEU A 189 -19.87 11.64 7.02
C LEU A 189 -21.33 11.91 6.68
N ALA A 190 -21.80 13.15 6.85
CA ALA A 190 -23.16 13.54 6.51
C ALA A 190 -23.43 13.44 4.99
N GLU A 191 -22.48 13.90 4.15
CA GLU A 191 -22.61 13.80 2.69
C GLU A 191 -22.60 12.35 2.18
N PHE A 192 -21.76 11.49 2.79
CA PHE A 192 -21.72 10.07 2.44
C PHE A 192 -22.82 9.25 3.11
N ASP A 193 -23.64 9.89 3.97
CA ASP A 193 -24.72 9.26 4.71
C ASP A 193 -24.20 8.04 5.52
N ILE A 194 -23.13 8.26 6.30
CA ILE A 194 -22.50 7.26 7.16
C ILE A 194 -22.69 7.66 8.62
N PRO A 195 -23.41 6.84 9.43
CA PRO A 195 -23.54 7.08 10.87
C PRO A 195 -22.17 7.00 11.57
N ALA A 196 -21.81 8.02 12.34
CA ALA A 196 -20.54 8.04 13.08
C ALA A 196 -20.39 6.86 14.06
N SER A 197 -21.51 6.29 14.50
CA SER A 197 -21.54 5.14 15.44
C SER A 197 -20.93 3.87 14.88
N VAL A 198 -20.79 3.73 13.55
CA VAL A 198 -20.16 2.55 12.95
C VAL A 198 -18.65 2.64 12.92
N LEU A 199 -18.07 3.84 13.10
CA LEU A 199 -16.66 4.10 12.89
C LEU A 199 -15.81 3.73 14.11
N PRO A 200 -14.61 3.16 13.92
CA PRO A 200 -13.67 2.90 15.02
C PRO A 200 -13.11 4.21 15.59
N LYS A 201 -12.63 4.15 16.82
CA LYS A 201 -11.80 5.24 17.37
C LYS A 201 -10.46 5.27 16.64
N ILE A 202 -10.04 6.46 16.18
CA ILE A 202 -8.72 6.66 15.60
C ILE A 202 -7.67 6.75 16.70
N VAL A 203 -6.58 5.98 16.56
CA VAL A 203 -5.51 5.87 17.54
C VAL A 203 -4.13 6.06 16.87
N SER A 204 -3.07 6.11 17.67
CA SER A 204 -1.69 6.12 17.20
C SER A 204 -1.33 4.78 16.53
N SER A 205 -0.38 4.80 15.61
CA SER A 205 0.15 3.58 14.97
C SER A 205 0.98 2.71 15.94
N SER A 206 1.47 3.31 17.03
CA SER A 206 2.32 2.65 18.05
C SER A 206 1.86 3.07 19.45
N GLU A 207 0.93 2.29 20.02
CA GLU A 207 0.47 2.35 21.40
C GLU A 207 -0.18 1.02 21.79
N VAL A 208 -0.35 0.73 23.05
CA VAL A 208 -1.03 -0.49 23.52
C VAL A 208 -2.54 -0.32 23.42
N TYR A 209 -3.20 -1.07 22.55
CA TYR A 209 -4.64 -1.01 22.31
C TYR A 209 -5.43 -1.96 23.22
N GLY A 210 -4.84 -3.13 23.54
CA GLY A 210 -5.46 -4.17 24.34
C GLY A 210 -4.55 -5.40 24.42
N LYS A 211 -5.08 -6.49 24.94
CA LYS A 211 -4.40 -7.77 25.04
C LYS A 211 -5.12 -8.82 24.22
N ALA A 212 -4.36 -9.70 23.58
CA ALA A 212 -4.92 -10.80 22.84
C ALA A 212 -5.59 -11.83 23.77
N VAL A 213 -6.73 -12.38 23.33
CA VAL A 213 -7.44 -13.45 24.03
C VAL A 213 -7.24 -14.82 23.38
N LEU A 214 -6.65 -14.88 22.19
CA LEU A 214 -6.39 -16.11 21.44
C LEU A 214 -5.29 -16.95 22.13
N GLY A 215 -5.54 -18.25 22.34
CA GLY A 215 -4.72 -19.14 23.15
C GLY A 215 -3.20 -19.08 22.91
N PRO A 216 -2.70 -19.21 21.67
CA PRO A 216 -1.26 -19.19 21.38
C PRO A 216 -0.55 -17.88 21.71
N ILE A 217 -1.29 -16.77 21.82
CA ILE A 217 -0.78 -15.41 22.08
C ILE A 217 -1.55 -14.73 23.21
N LYS A 218 -2.21 -15.52 24.07
CA LYS A 218 -3.04 -14.98 25.16
C LYS A 218 -2.24 -14.05 26.06
N ASP A 219 -2.86 -12.91 26.43
CA ASP A 219 -2.34 -11.85 27.28
C ASP A 219 -1.16 -11.04 26.65
N VAL A 220 -0.74 -11.33 25.43
CA VAL A 220 0.26 -10.51 24.71
C VAL A 220 -0.41 -9.20 24.28
N ALA A 221 0.31 -8.09 24.44
CA ALA A 221 -0.17 -6.76 24.05
C ALA A 221 -0.28 -6.62 22.52
N ILE A 222 -1.42 -6.13 22.04
CA ILE A 222 -1.57 -5.66 20.65
C ILE A 222 -1.20 -4.19 20.66
N ALA A 223 -0.11 -3.82 19.97
CA ALA A 223 0.55 -2.54 20.23
C ALA A 223 1.09 -1.82 18.99
N GLY A 224 0.88 -2.37 17.80
CA GLY A 224 1.24 -1.73 16.52
C GLY A 224 0.15 -1.96 15.49
N ILE A 225 -0.27 -0.91 14.80
CA ILE A 225 -1.17 -0.96 13.64
C ILE A 225 -0.66 0.00 12.58
N LEU A 226 -0.48 -0.48 11.37
CA LEU A 226 -0.06 0.33 10.22
C LEU A 226 -0.67 -0.26 8.94
N GLY A 227 -1.18 0.59 8.06
CA GLY A 227 -1.46 0.18 6.69
C GLY A 227 -0.19 -0.33 6.00
N ASP A 228 -0.31 -1.27 5.07
CA ASP A 228 0.80 -2.01 4.48
C ASP A 228 1.94 -1.12 3.95
N GLN A 229 1.62 -0.07 3.24
CA GLN A 229 2.61 0.81 2.64
C GLN A 229 3.30 1.71 3.68
N GLN A 230 2.56 2.12 4.70
CA GLN A 230 3.09 2.86 5.85
C GLN A 230 3.93 1.94 6.75
N ALA A 231 3.52 0.69 6.92
CA ALA A 231 4.33 -0.31 7.61
C ALA A 231 5.67 -0.54 6.89
N ALA A 232 5.65 -0.64 5.56
CA ALA A 232 6.88 -0.73 4.77
C ALA A 232 7.77 0.52 4.93
N LEU A 233 7.19 1.72 4.96
CA LEU A 233 7.93 2.97 5.23
C LEU A 233 8.61 2.92 6.61
N PHE A 234 7.88 2.43 7.61
CA PHE A 234 8.36 2.28 8.99
C PHE A 234 9.44 1.20 9.11
N GLY A 235 9.23 0.03 8.47
CA GLY A 235 10.19 -1.07 8.43
C GLY A 235 11.46 -0.76 7.64
N GLN A 236 11.36 0.11 6.64
CA GLN A 236 12.50 0.70 5.94
C GLN A 236 13.22 1.77 6.75
N ALA A 237 12.79 2.06 7.98
CA ALA A 237 13.35 3.09 8.85
C ALA A 237 13.40 4.49 8.20
N CYS A 238 12.38 4.85 7.40
CA CYS A 238 12.27 6.15 6.74
C CYS A 238 11.66 7.18 7.71
N PHE A 239 12.44 7.61 8.72
CA PHE A 239 11.95 8.47 9.80
C PHE A 239 12.23 9.96 9.59
N LYS A 240 13.10 10.32 8.64
CA LYS A 240 13.44 11.72 8.35
C LYS A 240 12.69 12.24 7.12
N PRO A 241 12.32 13.53 7.10
CA PRO A 241 11.76 14.15 5.89
C PRO A 241 12.68 13.94 4.68
N GLY A 242 12.09 13.54 3.54
CA GLY A 242 12.81 13.22 2.30
C GLY A 242 13.28 11.77 2.19
N GLU A 243 13.23 10.98 3.27
CA GLU A 243 13.43 9.54 3.13
C GLU A 243 12.21 8.90 2.49
N ALA A 244 12.45 8.02 1.52
CA ALA A 244 11.40 7.37 0.76
C ALA A 244 11.68 5.89 0.54
N LYS A 245 10.58 5.15 0.43
CA LYS A 245 10.60 3.74 0.03
C LYS A 245 9.74 3.52 -1.22
N ASN A 246 10.08 2.51 -2.01
CA ASN A 246 9.21 2.00 -3.06
C ASN A 246 9.11 0.48 -2.97
N THR A 247 7.89 -0.02 -2.86
CA THR A 247 7.61 -1.47 -2.88
C THR A 247 7.30 -1.89 -4.31
N TYR A 248 8.11 -2.81 -4.85
CA TYR A 248 8.01 -3.33 -6.22
C TYR A 248 7.29 -4.68 -6.22
N GLY A 249 5.98 -4.64 -6.38
CA GLY A 249 5.08 -5.80 -6.45
C GLY A 249 4.38 -5.92 -7.80
N THR A 250 3.12 -6.33 -7.79
CA THR A 250 2.22 -6.31 -8.96
C THR A 250 2.13 -4.92 -9.57
N GLY A 251 1.98 -3.90 -8.71
CA GLY A 251 2.24 -2.49 -8.95
C GLY A 251 3.38 -1.99 -8.07
N CYS A 252 3.70 -0.70 -8.15
CA CYS A 252 4.63 -0.05 -7.23
C CYS A 252 3.90 1.00 -6.38
N PHE A 253 4.33 1.08 -5.12
CA PHE A 253 3.83 2.08 -4.17
C PHE A 253 5.00 2.80 -3.53
N MET A 254 5.16 4.06 -3.91
CA MET A 254 6.21 4.92 -3.36
C MET A 254 5.62 5.84 -2.29
N LEU A 255 6.25 5.87 -1.13
CA LEU A 255 5.96 6.81 -0.05
C LEU A 255 7.21 7.61 0.29
N MET A 256 7.04 8.93 0.40
CA MET A 256 8.07 9.86 0.89
C MET A 256 7.59 10.49 2.19
N ASN A 257 8.38 10.39 3.24
CA ASN A 257 8.17 11.08 4.51
C ASN A 257 8.30 12.59 4.31
N THR A 258 7.27 13.37 4.68
CA THR A 258 7.25 14.84 4.59
C THR A 258 7.39 15.52 5.97
N GLY A 259 7.67 14.73 7.02
CA GLY A 259 7.74 15.21 8.40
C GLY A 259 6.35 15.55 8.95
N THR A 260 6.29 16.54 9.83
CA THR A 260 5.05 16.96 10.49
C THR A 260 4.21 17.93 9.67
N LYS A 261 4.59 18.20 8.42
CA LYS A 261 3.89 19.13 7.53
C LYS A 261 2.98 18.36 6.57
N ILE A 262 1.73 18.79 6.48
CA ILE A 262 0.82 18.36 5.42
C ILE A 262 1.28 19.03 4.12
N VAL A 263 1.71 18.24 3.15
CA VAL A 263 2.09 18.73 1.82
C VAL A 263 0.95 18.43 0.85
N PRO A 264 0.15 19.43 0.44
CA PRO A 264 -0.88 19.23 -0.57
C PRO A 264 -0.22 18.94 -1.92
N SER A 265 -0.59 17.85 -2.57
CA SER A 265 -0.06 17.57 -3.90
C SER A 265 -0.75 18.41 -4.98
N LYS A 266 0.06 19.00 -5.86
CA LYS A 266 -0.36 19.66 -7.09
C LYS A 266 -0.02 18.84 -8.33
N CYS A 267 0.72 17.75 -8.14
CA CYS A 267 1.19 16.86 -9.20
C CYS A 267 0.43 15.53 -9.23
N GLY A 268 -0.77 15.46 -8.64
CA GLY A 268 -1.62 14.26 -8.70
C GLY A 268 -1.26 13.16 -7.70
N LEU A 269 -0.36 13.40 -6.74
CA LEU A 269 -0.06 12.44 -5.67
C LEU A 269 -1.13 12.47 -4.58
N LEU A 270 -1.08 11.47 -3.69
CA LEU A 270 -1.91 11.44 -2.50
C LEU A 270 -1.12 12.02 -1.31
N THR A 271 -1.81 12.80 -0.46
CA THR A 271 -1.28 13.18 0.84
C THR A 271 -1.91 12.29 1.89
N THR A 272 -1.11 11.66 2.73
CA THR A 272 -1.56 10.66 3.70
C THR A 272 -0.73 10.73 4.99
N LEU A 273 -1.10 9.96 6.01
CA LEU A 273 -0.26 9.77 7.19
C LEU A 273 0.85 8.76 6.89
N GLY A 274 2.07 9.06 7.30
CA GLY A 274 3.17 8.09 7.33
C GLY A 274 3.08 7.19 8.56
N TYR A 275 2.94 7.79 9.74
CA TYR A 275 2.75 7.10 11.04
C TYR A 275 2.49 8.11 12.17
N LYS A 276 2.10 7.59 13.34
CA LYS A 276 2.07 8.33 14.60
C LYS A 276 2.56 7.43 15.74
N ILE A 277 3.49 7.91 16.57
CA ILE A 277 4.04 7.16 17.71
C ILE A 277 3.52 7.78 19.00
N GLY A 278 2.66 7.07 19.72
CA GLY A 278 2.09 7.51 20.97
C GLY A 278 1.53 8.93 20.90
N LYS A 279 2.00 9.81 21.77
CA LYS A 279 1.58 11.21 21.85
C LYS A 279 2.41 12.18 20.96
N ALA A 280 3.42 11.66 20.25
CA ALA A 280 4.21 12.49 19.35
C ALA A 280 3.36 13.08 18.21
N PRO A 281 3.80 14.19 17.59
CA PRO A 281 3.14 14.71 16.39
C PRO A 281 3.07 13.64 15.30
N ALA A 282 1.98 13.67 14.54
CA ALA A 282 1.84 12.79 13.38
C ALA A 282 2.86 13.13 12.29
N VAL A 283 3.34 12.11 11.61
CA VAL A 283 4.22 12.23 10.44
C VAL A 283 3.39 11.97 9.19
N TYR A 284 3.50 12.87 8.22
CA TYR A 284 2.79 12.80 6.95
C TYR A 284 3.68 12.22 5.84
N ALA A 285 3.05 11.77 4.77
CA ALA A 285 3.74 11.28 3.59
C ALA A 285 3.02 11.70 2.31
N LEU A 286 3.79 11.87 1.23
CA LEU A 286 3.27 11.83 -0.13
C LEU A 286 3.30 10.38 -0.62
N GLU A 287 2.25 9.97 -1.32
CA GLU A 287 2.15 8.65 -1.92
C GLU A 287 1.86 8.75 -3.42
N GLY A 288 2.63 7.99 -4.21
CA GLY A 288 2.37 7.75 -5.61
C GLY A 288 2.27 6.27 -5.91
N SER A 289 1.21 5.89 -6.62
CA SER A 289 0.92 4.50 -6.99
C SER A 289 1.10 4.29 -8.48
N ILE A 290 1.74 3.18 -8.84
CA ILE A 290 1.93 2.72 -10.21
C ILE A 290 1.21 1.39 -10.34
N ALA A 291 0.16 1.35 -11.17
CA ALA A 291 -0.73 0.20 -11.21
C ALA A 291 -0.08 -1.06 -11.80
N VAL A 292 0.77 -0.89 -12.81
CA VAL A 292 1.27 -1.98 -13.65
C VAL A 292 2.80 -1.98 -13.70
N THR A 293 3.40 -2.92 -12.97
CA THR A 293 4.86 -3.16 -12.94
C THR A 293 5.16 -4.66 -13.01
N GLY A 294 5.12 -5.39 -11.90
CA GLY A 294 5.28 -6.84 -11.91
C GLY A 294 4.19 -7.56 -12.70
N SER A 295 2.98 -7.02 -12.72
CA SER A 295 1.90 -7.52 -13.59
C SER A 295 2.22 -7.41 -15.09
N LEU A 296 3.05 -6.46 -15.52
CA LEU A 296 3.52 -6.40 -16.90
C LEU A 296 4.45 -7.58 -17.23
N VAL A 297 5.31 -7.97 -16.29
CA VAL A 297 6.16 -9.15 -16.42
C VAL A 297 5.31 -10.43 -16.49
N GLN A 298 4.28 -10.52 -15.64
CA GLN A 298 3.32 -11.63 -15.67
C GLN A 298 2.57 -11.66 -17.01
N TRP A 299 2.18 -10.51 -17.54
CA TRP A 299 1.51 -10.42 -18.84
C TRP A 299 2.40 -10.94 -19.99
N LEU A 300 3.70 -10.64 -19.99
CA LEU A 300 4.65 -11.25 -20.96
C LEU A 300 4.69 -12.77 -20.84
N ARG A 301 4.61 -13.30 -19.61
CA ARG A 301 4.60 -14.73 -19.35
C ARG A 301 3.30 -15.38 -19.80
N ASP A 302 2.17 -14.88 -19.29
CA ASP A 302 0.87 -15.55 -19.35
C ASP A 302 0.12 -15.31 -20.68
N ASN A 303 0.28 -14.12 -21.26
CA ASN A 303 -0.44 -13.71 -22.47
C ASN A 303 0.40 -13.80 -23.74
N LEU A 304 1.73 -13.55 -23.66
CA LEU A 304 2.61 -13.59 -24.82
C LEU A 304 3.51 -14.83 -24.86
N ASN A 305 3.60 -15.61 -23.77
CA ASN A 305 4.48 -16.79 -23.66
C ASN A 305 5.95 -16.47 -24.05
N MET A 306 6.42 -15.28 -23.69
CA MET A 306 7.80 -14.85 -24.00
C MET A 306 8.82 -15.37 -22.99
N ILE A 307 8.38 -15.71 -21.78
CA ILE A 307 9.14 -16.27 -20.68
C ILE A 307 8.30 -17.34 -19.97
N GLU A 308 8.93 -18.30 -19.29
CA GLU A 308 8.25 -19.35 -18.53
C GLU A 308 8.00 -18.93 -17.07
N LYS A 309 8.95 -18.20 -16.50
CA LYS A 309 8.90 -17.67 -15.12
C LYS A 309 9.20 -16.20 -15.12
N SER A 310 8.67 -15.46 -14.15
CA SER A 310 8.95 -14.02 -14.02
C SER A 310 10.45 -13.70 -13.87
N SER A 311 11.22 -14.62 -13.27
CA SER A 311 12.69 -14.50 -13.15
C SER A 311 13.43 -14.55 -14.49
N ASP A 312 12.84 -15.13 -15.54
CA ASP A 312 13.49 -15.30 -16.85
C ASP A 312 13.56 -13.98 -17.64
N ILE A 313 12.83 -12.94 -17.20
CA ILE A 313 12.84 -11.64 -17.87
C ILE A 313 14.22 -10.98 -17.84
N GLU A 314 14.96 -11.08 -16.74
CA GLU A 314 16.31 -10.49 -16.66
C GLU A 314 17.30 -11.16 -17.59
N PRO A 315 17.47 -12.49 -17.61
CA PRO A 315 18.29 -13.16 -18.62
C PRO A 315 17.90 -12.81 -20.05
N LEU A 316 16.60 -12.76 -20.36
CA LEU A 316 16.13 -12.39 -21.70
C LEU A 316 16.48 -10.93 -22.04
N ALA A 317 16.27 -9.99 -21.14
CA ALA A 317 16.62 -8.58 -21.33
C ALA A 317 18.12 -8.34 -21.45
N ARG A 318 18.96 -9.20 -20.85
CA ARG A 318 20.42 -9.16 -20.93
C ARG A 318 20.97 -9.70 -22.25
N THR A 319 20.15 -10.29 -23.12
CA THR A 319 20.58 -10.69 -24.49
C THR A 319 20.83 -9.50 -25.41
N VAL A 320 20.45 -8.28 -25.00
CA VAL A 320 20.63 -7.03 -25.70
C VAL A 320 21.25 -5.96 -24.79
N ASN A 321 21.92 -4.97 -25.37
CA ASN A 321 22.61 -3.93 -24.61
C ASN A 321 21.71 -2.76 -24.20
N ASP A 322 20.62 -2.54 -24.93
CA ASP A 322 19.65 -1.46 -24.71
C ASP A 322 18.24 -1.88 -25.15
N ASN A 323 17.29 -0.96 -25.10
CA ASN A 323 15.90 -1.23 -25.50
C ASN A 323 15.65 -1.15 -27.01
N GLY A 324 16.67 -0.93 -27.84
CA GLY A 324 16.54 -0.82 -29.30
C GLY A 324 15.63 0.34 -29.77
N GLY A 325 15.40 1.33 -28.93
CA GLY A 325 14.48 2.44 -29.18
C GLY A 325 13.01 2.12 -28.88
N VAL A 326 12.72 0.95 -28.28
CA VAL A 326 11.36 0.53 -27.93
C VAL A 326 10.98 1.02 -26.54
N TYR A 327 9.78 1.53 -26.41
CA TYR A 327 9.16 1.94 -25.15
C TYR A 327 7.83 1.23 -24.98
N PHE A 328 7.62 0.61 -23.82
CA PHE A 328 6.36 -0.03 -23.46
C PHE A 328 5.64 0.82 -22.41
N VAL A 329 4.48 1.39 -22.75
CA VAL A 329 3.64 2.13 -21.81
C VAL A 329 2.53 1.19 -21.32
N PRO A 330 2.54 0.73 -20.06
CA PRO A 330 1.64 -0.32 -19.59
C PRO A 330 0.32 0.23 -19.04
N ALA A 331 -0.36 1.09 -19.78
CA ALA A 331 -1.64 1.69 -19.36
C ALA A 331 -2.82 0.72 -19.56
N PHE A 332 -2.76 -0.50 -18.96
CA PHE A 332 -3.78 -1.54 -19.17
C PHE A 332 -5.17 -1.14 -18.66
N SER A 333 -5.22 -0.35 -17.60
CA SER A 333 -6.46 0.20 -17.01
C SER A 333 -6.35 1.71 -16.81
N GLY A 334 -5.73 2.40 -17.76
CA GLY A 334 -5.40 3.82 -17.64
C GLY A 334 -4.04 4.08 -16.97
N LEU A 335 -3.74 5.35 -16.75
CA LEU A 335 -2.55 5.84 -16.08
C LEU A 335 -2.94 6.52 -14.77
N TYR A 336 -2.23 6.19 -13.68
CA TYR A 336 -2.37 6.82 -12.37
C TYR A 336 -1.50 8.08 -12.28
N ALA A 337 -1.07 8.43 -11.09
CA ALA A 337 -0.21 9.59 -10.87
C ALA A 337 1.04 9.54 -11.79
N PRO A 338 1.46 10.68 -12.35
CA PRO A 338 0.87 12.00 -12.20
C PRO A 338 -0.25 12.33 -13.21
N TYR A 339 -0.60 11.42 -14.11
CA TYR A 339 -1.45 11.70 -15.28
C TYR A 339 -2.95 11.64 -15.03
N TRP A 340 -3.42 10.66 -14.25
CA TRP A 340 -4.86 10.40 -13.98
C TRP A 340 -5.68 10.34 -15.27
N LYS A 341 -5.22 9.51 -16.23
CA LYS A 341 -5.86 9.28 -17.53
C LYS A 341 -6.45 7.87 -17.59
N ASP A 342 -7.71 7.72 -17.29
CA ASP A 342 -8.47 6.46 -17.34
C ASP A 342 -8.76 6.02 -18.80
N SER A 343 -8.82 6.97 -19.75
CA SER A 343 -8.95 6.72 -21.19
C SER A 343 -7.67 6.18 -21.85
N ALA A 344 -6.51 6.24 -21.19
CA ALA A 344 -5.26 5.71 -21.74
C ALA A 344 -5.29 4.18 -21.84
N ARG A 345 -4.59 3.64 -22.86
CA ARG A 345 -4.35 2.19 -23.00
C ARG A 345 -2.90 1.90 -23.34
N GLY A 346 -2.48 0.64 -23.11
CA GLY A 346 -1.11 0.20 -23.32
C GLY A 346 -0.64 0.41 -24.75
N VAL A 347 0.62 0.90 -24.91
CA VAL A 347 1.24 1.17 -26.20
C VAL A 347 2.66 0.64 -26.21
N ILE A 348 3.06 0.01 -27.32
CA ILE A 348 4.47 -0.29 -27.65
C ILE A 348 4.88 0.64 -28.79
N ALA A 349 5.81 1.54 -28.55
CA ALA A 349 6.29 2.53 -29.50
C ALA A 349 7.76 2.29 -29.89
N GLY A 350 8.17 2.74 -31.07
CA GLY A 350 9.57 2.68 -31.52
C GLY A 350 9.99 1.35 -32.19
N LEU A 351 9.04 0.51 -32.59
CA LEU A 351 9.33 -0.77 -33.26
C LEU A 351 10.01 -0.58 -34.64
N THR A 352 11.12 -1.28 -34.85
CA THR A 352 11.81 -1.42 -36.13
C THR A 352 12.14 -2.89 -36.39
N ARG A 353 12.62 -3.23 -37.56
CA ARG A 353 13.06 -4.62 -37.90
C ARG A 353 14.26 -5.11 -37.07
N TYR A 354 14.94 -4.22 -36.38
CA TYR A 354 16.06 -4.54 -35.48
C TYR A 354 15.56 -5.14 -34.14
N VAL A 355 14.36 -4.78 -33.75
CA VAL A 355 13.80 -5.17 -32.45
C VAL A 355 13.51 -6.65 -32.37
N ASN A 356 13.94 -7.28 -31.29
CA ASN A 356 13.66 -8.68 -30.97
C ASN A 356 13.07 -8.81 -29.55
N LYS A 357 12.77 -10.04 -29.11
CA LYS A 357 12.17 -10.30 -27.80
C LYS A 357 13.00 -9.79 -26.60
N GLY A 358 14.32 -9.73 -26.72
CA GLY A 358 15.20 -9.17 -25.69
C GLY A 358 14.98 -7.67 -25.50
N HIS A 359 14.82 -6.92 -26.60
CA HIS A 359 14.51 -5.48 -26.53
C HIS A 359 13.13 -5.21 -25.91
N ILE A 360 12.13 -6.06 -26.21
CA ILE A 360 10.80 -5.96 -25.58
C ILE A 360 10.88 -6.24 -24.07
N ALA A 361 11.58 -7.31 -23.67
CA ALA A 361 11.77 -7.62 -22.25
C ALA A 361 12.50 -6.49 -21.53
N ARG A 362 13.48 -5.86 -22.17
CA ARG A 362 14.19 -4.70 -21.65
C ARG A 362 13.27 -3.49 -21.49
N ALA A 363 12.48 -3.17 -22.50
CA ALA A 363 11.52 -2.08 -22.46
C ALA A 363 10.47 -2.26 -21.35
N VAL A 364 10.07 -3.49 -21.06
CA VAL A 364 9.16 -3.85 -19.95
C VAL A 364 9.78 -3.53 -18.58
N LEU A 365 11.05 -3.91 -18.36
CA LEU A 365 11.75 -3.55 -17.10
C LEU A 365 11.96 -2.04 -17.00
N GLU A 366 12.39 -1.39 -18.06
CA GLU A 366 12.64 0.05 -18.12
C GLU A 366 11.35 0.87 -17.91
N ALA A 367 10.18 0.37 -18.37
CA ALA A 367 8.88 0.99 -18.13
C ALA A 367 8.56 1.16 -16.64
N THR A 368 8.89 0.16 -15.82
CA THR A 368 8.76 0.26 -14.37
C THR A 368 9.60 1.40 -13.82
N ALA A 369 10.86 1.49 -14.23
CA ALA A 369 11.79 2.51 -13.76
C ALA A 369 11.40 3.92 -14.19
N PHE A 370 10.90 4.10 -15.40
CA PHE A 370 10.41 5.39 -15.88
C PHE A 370 9.18 5.88 -15.11
N GLN A 371 8.21 5.02 -14.86
CA GLN A 371 7.03 5.36 -14.07
C GLN A 371 7.42 5.76 -12.63
N VAL A 372 8.38 5.05 -12.01
CA VAL A 372 8.91 5.40 -10.68
C VAL A 372 9.59 6.77 -10.72
N ARG A 373 10.31 7.11 -11.78
CA ARG A 373 10.90 8.44 -11.93
C ARG A 373 9.82 9.53 -12.01
N GLU A 374 8.76 9.33 -12.76
CA GLU A 374 7.66 10.31 -12.86
C GLU A 374 7.02 10.58 -11.49
N VAL A 375 6.84 9.53 -10.69
CA VAL A 375 6.32 9.67 -9.31
C VAL A 375 7.31 10.42 -8.43
N LEU A 376 8.62 10.11 -8.52
CA LEU A 376 9.63 10.82 -7.73
C LEU A 376 9.74 12.30 -8.13
N ASP A 377 9.78 12.60 -9.43
CA ASP A 377 9.81 13.98 -9.95
C ASP A 377 8.61 14.79 -9.39
N ALA A 378 7.43 14.15 -9.30
CA ALA A 378 6.23 14.75 -8.70
C ALA A 378 6.38 14.95 -7.19
N MET A 379 6.95 13.98 -6.45
CA MET A 379 7.19 14.09 -5.00
C MET A 379 8.18 15.20 -4.65
N GLU A 380 9.30 15.28 -5.36
CA GLU A 380 10.30 16.33 -5.16
C GLU A 380 9.74 17.72 -5.49
N LYS A 381 8.94 17.82 -6.54
CA LYS A 381 8.29 19.08 -6.94
C LYS A 381 7.26 19.55 -5.92
N ASP A 382 6.45 18.67 -5.38
CA ASP A 382 5.40 19.02 -4.41
C ASP A 382 5.97 19.29 -3.00
N SER A 383 6.95 18.49 -2.57
CA SER A 383 7.54 18.62 -1.24
C SER A 383 8.63 19.69 -1.16
N GLY A 384 9.29 19.99 -2.27
CA GLY A 384 10.51 20.80 -2.31
C GLY A 384 11.71 20.10 -1.66
N ILE A 385 11.64 18.79 -1.41
CA ILE A 385 12.68 17.98 -0.77
C ILE A 385 13.28 17.05 -1.81
N GLU A 386 14.60 17.07 -1.97
CA GLU A 386 15.32 16.17 -2.85
C GLU A 386 15.59 14.83 -2.16
N LEU A 387 15.33 13.72 -2.87
CA LEU A 387 15.60 12.38 -2.39
C LEU A 387 17.10 12.10 -2.36
N ALA A 388 17.61 11.65 -1.20
CA ALA A 388 19.02 11.25 -1.08
C ALA A 388 19.29 9.85 -1.67
N ASN A 389 18.41 8.88 -1.41
CA ASN A 389 18.42 7.54 -1.96
C ASN A 389 17.01 6.93 -1.88
N LEU A 390 16.72 5.97 -2.76
CA LEU A 390 15.47 5.22 -2.74
C LEU A 390 15.65 3.87 -2.07
N ARG A 391 14.99 3.63 -0.95
CA ARG A 391 14.93 2.31 -0.30
C ARG A 391 13.87 1.46 -1.00
N THR A 392 14.19 0.20 -1.28
CA THR A 392 13.34 -0.66 -2.13
C THR A 392 13.10 -2.01 -1.49
N ASP A 393 11.89 -2.53 -1.68
CA ASP A 393 11.49 -3.88 -1.29
C ASP A 393 10.49 -4.48 -2.28
N GLY A 394 10.00 -5.69 -1.99
CA GLY A 394 9.11 -6.43 -2.88
C GLY A 394 9.83 -7.36 -3.85
N GLY A 395 9.07 -8.22 -4.53
CA GLY A 395 9.63 -9.34 -5.30
C GLY A 395 10.52 -8.94 -6.49
N MET A 396 10.25 -7.79 -7.13
CA MET A 396 11.01 -7.36 -8.31
C MET A 396 12.41 -6.80 -7.99
N VAL A 397 12.72 -6.48 -6.72
CA VAL A 397 14.04 -5.94 -6.33
C VAL A 397 15.18 -6.95 -6.43
N GLN A 398 14.85 -8.22 -6.70
CA GLN A 398 15.82 -9.26 -7.03
C GLN A 398 16.41 -9.09 -8.43
N ASN A 399 15.73 -8.35 -9.31
CA ASN A 399 16.19 -8.07 -10.68
C ASN A 399 17.25 -6.96 -10.66
N HIS A 400 18.52 -7.34 -10.76
CA HIS A 400 19.65 -6.42 -10.72
C HIS A 400 19.68 -5.46 -11.93
N LEU A 401 19.23 -5.92 -13.11
CA LEU A 401 19.17 -5.07 -14.29
C LEU A 401 18.17 -3.94 -14.11
N LEU A 402 16.98 -4.26 -13.59
CA LEU A 402 15.95 -3.27 -13.24
C LEU A 402 16.47 -2.27 -12.20
N MET A 403 17.05 -2.76 -11.10
CA MET A 403 17.49 -1.89 -10.01
C MET A 403 18.64 -0.97 -10.42
N GLN A 404 19.60 -1.46 -11.20
CA GLN A 404 20.65 -0.61 -11.77
C GLN A 404 20.09 0.44 -12.74
N PHE A 405 19.15 0.05 -13.61
CA PHE A 405 18.49 1.00 -14.51
C PHE A 405 17.65 2.01 -13.71
N GLN A 406 16.98 1.59 -12.66
CA GLN A 406 16.24 2.47 -11.75
C GLN A 406 17.16 3.53 -11.14
N SER A 407 18.31 3.13 -10.61
CA SER A 407 19.32 4.06 -10.07
C SER A 407 19.79 5.04 -11.14
N ASN A 408 20.07 4.53 -12.33
CA ASN A 408 20.53 5.33 -13.46
C ASN A 408 19.50 6.38 -13.90
N ILE A 409 18.22 5.99 -14.01
CA ILE A 409 17.17 6.89 -14.51
C ILE A 409 16.74 7.91 -13.46
N LEU A 410 16.79 7.57 -12.18
CA LEU A 410 16.55 8.51 -11.07
C LEU A 410 17.73 9.46 -10.84
N ASN A 411 18.93 9.07 -11.24
CA ASN A 411 20.20 9.70 -10.82
C ASN A 411 20.36 9.72 -9.29
N LYS A 412 19.90 8.69 -8.62
CA LYS A 412 19.95 8.51 -7.16
C LYS A 412 20.36 7.06 -6.84
N PRO A 413 21.05 6.83 -5.72
CA PRO A 413 21.26 5.48 -5.25
C PRO A 413 19.93 4.77 -4.98
N VAL A 414 19.86 3.49 -5.37
CA VAL A 414 18.76 2.57 -5.01
C VAL A 414 19.33 1.54 -4.05
N VAL A 415 18.61 1.29 -2.95
CA VAL A 415 19.13 0.48 -1.85
C VAL A 415 18.12 -0.58 -1.43
N ARG A 416 18.56 -1.84 -1.36
CA ARG A 416 17.79 -2.98 -0.87
C ARG A 416 18.25 -3.35 0.54
N PRO A 417 17.33 -3.54 1.51
CA PRO A 417 17.68 -3.97 2.86
C PRO A 417 17.91 -5.48 2.92
N VAL A 418 18.63 -5.93 3.97
CA VAL A 418 18.80 -7.34 4.29
C VAL A 418 17.45 -8.02 4.58
N VAL A 419 16.60 -7.37 5.39
CA VAL A 419 15.26 -7.88 5.68
C VAL A 419 14.28 -7.27 4.67
N GLN A 420 13.81 -8.09 3.74
CA GLN A 420 12.95 -7.65 2.64
C GLN A 420 11.45 -7.63 3.00
N GLU A 421 11.06 -8.33 4.08
CA GLU A 421 9.70 -8.31 4.63
C GLU A 421 9.45 -7.05 5.47
N THR A 422 9.72 -5.91 4.89
CA THR A 422 9.71 -4.59 5.56
C THR A 422 8.32 -4.22 6.06
N THR A 423 7.27 -4.66 5.41
CA THR A 423 5.87 -4.44 5.81
C THR A 423 5.58 -5.12 7.15
N ALA A 424 5.89 -6.41 7.28
CA ALA A 424 5.70 -7.13 8.54
C ALA A 424 6.64 -6.61 9.64
N LEU A 425 7.89 -6.29 9.28
CA LEU A 425 8.87 -5.73 10.20
C LEU A 425 8.41 -4.37 10.75
N GLY A 426 7.82 -3.51 9.92
CA GLY A 426 7.32 -2.21 10.34
C GLY A 426 6.22 -2.30 11.40
N ALA A 427 5.28 -3.22 11.23
CA ALA A 427 4.26 -3.48 12.25
C ALA A 427 4.87 -4.02 13.55
N ALA A 428 5.85 -4.93 13.44
CA ALA A 428 6.58 -5.45 14.62
C ALA A 428 7.37 -4.34 15.33
N TYR A 429 8.02 -3.45 14.59
CA TYR A 429 8.74 -2.29 15.13
C TYR A 429 7.80 -1.33 15.87
N ALA A 430 6.63 -1.02 15.30
CA ALA A 430 5.63 -0.17 15.96
C ALA A 430 5.17 -0.78 17.29
N ALA A 431 4.91 -2.10 17.31
CA ALA A 431 4.56 -2.81 18.54
C ALA A 431 5.71 -2.82 19.55
N GLY A 432 6.94 -3.07 19.09
CA GLY A 432 8.15 -3.09 19.93
C GLY A 432 8.42 -1.75 20.63
N LEU A 433 8.20 -0.62 19.94
CA LEU A 433 8.29 0.71 20.54
C LEU A 433 7.20 0.93 21.61
N ALA A 434 5.95 0.58 21.30
CA ALA A 434 4.84 0.78 22.21
C ALA A 434 4.95 -0.04 23.51
N THR A 435 5.57 -1.22 23.45
CA THR A 435 5.78 -2.10 24.61
C THR A 435 7.09 -1.85 25.34
N GLY A 436 7.96 -0.95 24.83
CA GLY A 436 9.30 -0.71 25.38
C GLY A 436 10.32 -1.83 25.10
N PHE A 437 9.97 -2.78 24.23
CA PHE A 437 10.91 -3.81 23.75
C PHE A 437 12.01 -3.19 22.89
N LEU A 438 11.68 -2.18 22.10
CA LEU A 438 12.59 -1.32 21.36
C LEU A 438 12.55 0.07 22.00
N LYS A 439 13.71 0.72 22.08
CA LYS A 439 13.86 1.96 22.84
C LYS A 439 13.29 3.18 22.12
N ASP A 440 13.70 3.38 20.87
CA ASP A 440 13.40 4.56 20.06
C ASP A 440 13.63 4.27 18.56
N THR A 441 13.33 5.26 17.72
CA THR A 441 13.54 5.16 16.26
C THR A 441 15.01 5.07 15.87
N ASP A 442 15.95 5.54 16.70
CA ASP A 442 17.38 5.45 16.41
C ASP A 442 17.86 3.99 16.52
N GLU A 443 17.31 3.22 17.46
CA GLU A 443 17.54 1.76 17.50
C GLU A 443 17.02 1.07 16.24
N LEU A 444 15.87 1.48 15.72
CA LEU A 444 15.32 0.94 14.46
C LEU A 444 16.22 1.27 13.26
N VAL A 445 16.74 2.49 13.19
CA VAL A 445 17.71 2.89 12.16
C VAL A 445 19.00 2.06 12.27
N ALA A 446 19.48 1.80 13.49
CA ALA A 446 20.66 0.99 13.73
C ALA A 446 20.45 -0.50 13.34
N ASN A 447 19.23 -1.01 13.47
CA ASN A 447 18.87 -2.36 13.05
C ASN A 447 18.73 -2.50 11.53
N TRP A 448 18.49 -1.38 10.83
CA TRP A 448 18.36 -1.40 9.37
C TRP A 448 19.74 -1.62 8.72
N ALA A 449 19.87 -2.67 7.95
CA ALA A 449 21.13 -3.02 7.28
C ALA A 449 20.91 -3.09 5.75
N GLU A 450 21.87 -2.53 5.03
CA GLU A 450 21.92 -2.57 3.57
C GLU A 450 22.43 -3.95 3.10
N ASP A 451 21.67 -4.58 2.19
CA ASP A 451 22.10 -5.79 1.47
C ASP A 451 22.81 -5.41 0.17
N HIS A 452 22.19 -4.51 -0.61
CA HIS A 452 22.78 -4.11 -1.88
C HIS A 452 22.45 -2.65 -2.22
N ARG A 453 23.43 -1.98 -2.85
CA ARG A 453 23.33 -0.60 -3.34
C ARG A 453 23.69 -0.54 -4.82
N TRP A 454 22.79 0.05 -5.60
CA TRP A 454 23.04 0.42 -6.99
C TRP A 454 23.26 1.93 -7.06
N ASN A 455 24.43 2.34 -7.53
CA ASN A 455 24.74 3.75 -7.74
C ASN A 455 24.52 4.15 -9.21
N PRO A 456 24.09 5.38 -9.49
CA PRO A 456 23.93 5.85 -10.87
C PRO A 456 25.28 5.86 -11.61
N SER A 457 25.27 5.36 -12.85
CA SER A 457 26.45 5.29 -13.71
C SER A 457 26.16 5.72 -15.15
N MET A 458 24.93 6.21 -15.43
CA MET A 458 24.51 6.64 -16.76
C MET A 458 24.80 8.12 -16.97
N GLU A 459 25.39 8.44 -18.12
CA GLU A 459 25.63 9.81 -18.54
C GLU A 459 24.33 10.61 -18.67
N GLU A 460 24.39 11.92 -18.32
CA GLU A 460 23.25 12.83 -18.28
C GLU A 460 22.50 12.90 -19.62
N GLU A 461 23.23 13.03 -20.73
CA GLU A 461 22.65 13.12 -22.06
C GLU A 461 21.83 11.87 -22.41
N LYS A 462 22.38 10.67 -22.11
CA LYS A 462 21.68 9.40 -22.33
C LYS A 462 20.42 9.31 -21.46
N ARG A 463 20.52 9.66 -20.18
CA ARG A 463 19.39 9.68 -19.24
C ARG A 463 18.29 10.62 -19.71
N ALA A 464 18.64 11.84 -20.08
CA ALA A 464 17.69 12.84 -20.59
C ALA A 464 17.02 12.37 -21.89
N SER A 465 17.79 11.80 -22.83
CA SER A 465 17.26 11.26 -24.08
C SER A 465 16.26 10.12 -23.84
N LEU A 466 16.61 9.12 -23.02
CA LEU A 466 15.72 7.99 -22.70
C LEU A 466 14.41 8.47 -22.07
N TYR A 467 14.50 9.39 -21.13
CA TYR A 467 13.31 9.93 -20.45
C TYR A 467 12.46 10.82 -21.36
N HIS A 468 13.09 11.56 -22.30
CA HIS A 468 12.36 12.31 -23.31
C HIS A 468 11.51 11.40 -24.19
N PHE A 469 12.08 10.30 -24.70
CA PHE A 469 11.35 9.35 -25.54
C PHE A 469 10.30 8.57 -24.76
N TRP A 470 10.56 8.26 -23.48
CA TRP A 470 9.53 7.70 -22.59
C TRP A 470 8.31 8.62 -22.53
N LYS A 471 8.49 9.90 -22.18
CA LYS A 471 7.38 10.87 -22.14
C LYS A 471 6.65 11.00 -23.47
N LYS A 472 7.39 10.94 -24.59
CA LYS A 472 6.78 10.93 -25.91
C LYS A 472 5.95 9.68 -26.16
N ALA A 473 6.39 8.50 -25.70
CA ALA A 473 5.61 7.27 -25.78
C ALA A 473 4.34 7.32 -24.91
N VAL A 474 4.44 7.85 -23.70
CA VAL A 474 3.29 8.03 -22.78
C VAL A 474 2.19 8.87 -23.44
N THR A 475 2.52 9.97 -24.11
CA THR A 475 1.51 10.80 -24.79
C THR A 475 0.79 10.08 -25.93
N ARG A 476 1.33 8.95 -26.45
CA ARG A 476 0.67 8.13 -27.48
C ARG A 476 -0.37 7.18 -26.91
N SER A 477 -0.39 7.00 -25.60
CA SER A 477 -1.38 6.16 -24.91
C SER A 477 -2.64 6.91 -24.51
N PHE A 478 -2.63 8.26 -24.59
CA PHE A 478 -3.73 9.10 -24.14
C PHE A 478 -4.95 9.00 -25.06
N ASP A 479 -6.13 9.22 -24.48
CA ASP A 479 -7.40 9.38 -25.18
C ASP A 479 -7.67 8.25 -26.19
N TRP A 480 -7.31 7.01 -25.79
CA TRP A 480 -7.51 5.80 -26.60
C TRP A 480 -8.94 5.28 -26.52
N VAL A 481 -9.57 5.47 -25.37
CA VAL A 481 -11.00 5.13 -25.15
C VAL A 481 -11.79 6.43 -25.23
N GLU A 482 -12.82 6.43 -26.06
CA GLU A 482 -13.77 7.53 -26.26
C GLU A 482 -14.86 7.52 -25.19
#